data_58bed20347e1d9d10a9bce7346f85765
#
_entry.id   58bed20347e1d9d10a9bce7346f85765
#
_cell.length_a   1.000
_cell.length_b   1.000
_cell.length_c   1.000
_cell.angle_alpha   90.00
_cell.angle_beta   90.00
_cell.angle_gamma   90.00
#
_symmetry.space_group_name_H-M   'P 1'
#
loop_
_entity.id
_entity.type
_entity.pdbx_description
1 polymer ?
#
loop_
_entity_poly.entity_id
_entity_poly.type
_entity_poly.pdbx_seq_one_letter_code
_entity_poly.pdbx_strand_id
1 'polypeptide(L)'
;MNIHHYPKMREREENLYGIICDVSTEYKYSYENDRDKENMFRIGTYHYLHVKIKDNNYIITKEWYTDPFADSLNLENIKSEDIKNYIINHEEVHPTLTKEQEKAIAYAHKYCGAAADEEDGLMFNKKYKDFNGDGGDCANFASQIMYESGRFKKNALWNYEKGSATKAWVNAQGFKNYIINSGRGSYIAKGGYEEVYREAYNLKPGDFVGYEKKGRITHVSTVTGFDSKGYPLVTCHNTDRLLVPWDLGWSDKAIRFHLIRVNY
;
A
#
# COMPACT_ATOMS: atom_id res chain seq x y z
N MET A 1 10.45 -7.07 -15.42
CA MET A 1 9.97 -7.90 -14.30
C MET A 1 11.20 -8.45 -13.60
N ASN A 2 11.52 -7.93 -12.43
CA ASN A 2 12.66 -8.41 -11.65
C ASN A 2 12.12 -9.40 -10.61
N ILE A 3 12.57 -10.65 -10.67
CA ILE A 3 12.20 -11.69 -9.73
C ILE A 3 13.36 -11.87 -8.75
N HIS A 4 13.16 -11.47 -7.50
CA HIS A 4 14.13 -11.68 -6.44
C HIS A 4 13.77 -12.96 -5.68
N HIS A 5 14.69 -13.91 -5.66
CA HIS A 5 14.51 -15.21 -5.05
C HIS A 5 14.98 -15.24 -3.60
N TYR A 6 14.06 -15.55 -2.67
CA TYR A 6 14.44 -16.24 -1.43
C TYR A 6 13.67 -17.58 -1.38
N PRO A 7 14.09 -18.60 -2.13
CA PRO A 7 13.36 -19.85 -2.19
C PRO A 7 13.47 -20.61 -0.88
N LYS A 8 12.34 -20.73 -0.16
CA LYS A 8 12.17 -21.87 0.73
C LYS A 8 11.69 -23.04 -0.12
N MET A 9 12.65 -23.79 -0.66
CA MET A 9 12.36 -24.98 -1.44
C MET A 9 12.08 -26.17 -0.52
N ARG A 10 10.97 -26.85 -0.71
CA ARG A 10 10.66 -28.16 -0.08
C ARG A 10 10.38 -29.17 -1.17
N GLU A 11 11.15 -30.26 -1.20
CA GLU A 11 10.83 -31.41 -2.01
C GLU A 11 9.56 -32.07 -1.46
N ARG A 12 8.54 -32.29 -2.30
CA ARG A 12 7.26 -32.89 -1.92
C ARG A 12 7.11 -34.31 -2.46
N GLU A 13 7.63 -34.55 -3.64
CA GLU A 13 7.68 -35.86 -4.36
C GLU A 13 8.93 -35.83 -5.21
N GLU A 14 9.32 -36.97 -5.73
CA GLU A 14 10.47 -37.09 -6.62
C GLU A 14 10.34 -36.12 -7.81
N ASN A 15 11.30 -35.19 -7.94
CA ASN A 15 11.35 -34.14 -8.97
C ASN A 15 10.21 -33.07 -8.89
N LEU A 16 9.45 -32.96 -7.80
CA LEU A 16 8.45 -31.93 -7.58
C LEU A 16 8.82 -31.04 -6.38
N TYR A 17 8.99 -29.76 -6.63
CA TYR A 17 9.43 -28.77 -5.65
C TYR A 17 8.35 -27.72 -5.40
N GLY A 18 8.15 -27.33 -4.15
CA GLY A 18 7.40 -26.15 -3.75
C GLY A 18 8.35 -24.98 -3.55
N ILE A 19 8.15 -23.88 -4.27
CA ILE A 19 8.97 -22.67 -4.20
C ILE A 19 8.10 -21.52 -3.77
N ILE A 20 8.56 -20.73 -2.78
CA ILE A 20 7.98 -19.43 -2.44
C ILE A 20 8.93 -18.37 -2.97
N CYS A 21 8.41 -17.40 -3.71
CA CYS A 21 9.18 -16.26 -4.19
C CYS A 21 8.42 -14.95 -4.00
N ASP A 22 9.17 -13.91 -3.73
CA ASP A 22 8.69 -12.54 -3.70
C ASP A 22 8.91 -11.94 -5.09
N VAL A 23 7.88 -11.32 -5.64
CA VAL A 23 7.92 -10.70 -6.97
C VAL A 23 7.66 -9.22 -6.83
N SER A 24 8.61 -8.41 -7.27
CA SER A 24 8.43 -6.96 -7.41
C SER A 24 8.12 -6.63 -8.86
N THR A 25 6.98 -5.99 -9.09
CA THR A 25 6.59 -5.54 -10.43
C THR A 25 6.52 -4.03 -10.47
N GLU A 26 7.32 -3.44 -11.35
CA GLU A 26 7.28 -2.01 -11.64
C GLU A 26 6.31 -1.75 -12.79
N TYR A 27 5.42 -0.78 -12.58
CA TYR A 27 4.46 -0.29 -13.57
C TYR A 27 4.80 1.15 -13.93
N LYS A 28 4.92 1.42 -15.23
CA LYS A 28 5.14 2.76 -15.76
C LYS A 28 3.91 3.18 -16.56
N TYR A 29 3.49 4.43 -16.38
CA TYR A 29 2.35 4.97 -17.09
C TYR A 29 2.53 6.47 -17.36
N SER A 30 1.87 6.96 -18.39
CA SER A 30 1.73 8.39 -18.69
C SER A 30 0.29 8.71 -19.05
N TYR A 31 -0.10 9.96 -18.89
CA TYR A 31 -1.42 10.43 -19.31
C TYR A 31 -1.42 10.74 -20.80
N GLU A 32 -2.55 10.51 -21.47
CA GLU A 32 -2.66 10.72 -22.93
C GLU A 32 -2.34 12.17 -23.36
N ASN A 33 -2.68 13.14 -22.52
CA ASN A 33 -2.41 14.55 -22.73
C ASN A 33 -1.04 15.04 -22.24
N ASP A 34 -0.21 14.14 -21.68
CA ASP A 34 1.13 14.47 -21.13
C ASP A 34 2.06 13.25 -21.21
N ARG A 35 2.28 12.76 -22.44
CA ARG A 35 3.02 11.53 -22.70
C ARG A 35 4.52 11.61 -22.37
N ASP A 36 5.05 12.81 -22.26
CA ASP A 36 6.46 13.05 -21.95
C ASP A 36 6.76 12.89 -20.45
N LYS A 37 5.72 12.89 -19.58
CA LYS A 37 5.85 12.64 -18.16
C LYS A 37 5.51 11.19 -17.83
N GLU A 38 6.54 10.43 -17.49
CA GLU A 38 6.39 9.06 -17.02
C GLU A 38 6.18 9.04 -15.50
N ASN A 39 5.14 8.36 -15.06
CA ASN A 39 4.87 8.04 -13.67
C ASN A 39 5.21 6.57 -13.42
N MET A 40 5.51 6.22 -12.16
CA MET A 40 5.88 4.86 -11.79
C MET A 40 5.29 4.47 -10.45
N PHE A 41 4.91 3.21 -10.32
CA PHE A 41 4.60 2.59 -9.03
C PHE A 41 5.09 1.14 -9.01
N ARG A 42 5.23 0.57 -7.82
CA ARG A 42 5.61 -0.84 -7.63
C ARG A 42 4.64 -1.59 -6.76
N ILE A 43 4.49 -2.87 -7.07
CA ILE A 43 3.70 -3.81 -6.29
C ILE A 43 4.53 -5.06 -6.02
N GLY A 44 4.59 -5.44 -4.74
CA GLY A 44 5.18 -6.70 -4.30
C GLY A 44 4.11 -7.75 -4.09
N THR A 45 4.33 -8.94 -4.66
CA THR A 45 3.46 -10.10 -4.50
C THR A 45 4.24 -11.34 -4.07
N TYR A 46 3.59 -12.20 -3.28
CA TYR A 46 4.15 -13.46 -2.81
C TYR A 46 3.55 -14.58 -3.64
N HIS A 47 4.42 -15.36 -4.30
CA HIS A 47 4.01 -16.46 -5.17
C HIS A 47 4.40 -17.78 -4.56
N TYR A 48 3.50 -18.77 -4.64
CA TYR A 48 3.77 -20.15 -4.35
C TYR A 48 3.70 -20.96 -5.63
N LEU A 49 4.85 -21.54 -6.03
CA LEU A 49 5.01 -22.29 -7.28
C LEU A 49 5.20 -23.77 -7.00
N HIS A 50 4.57 -24.63 -7.79
CA HIS A 50 4.97 -26.01 -7.95
C HIS A 50 5.83 -26.15 -9.21
N VAL A 51 7.08 -26.55 -9.03
CA VAL A 51 8.03 -26.71 -10.12
C VAL A 51 8.39 -28.18 -10.24
N LYS A 52 8.18 -28.77 -11.42
CA LYS A 52 8.59 -30.13 -11.75
C LYS A 52 9.83 -30.10 -12.64
N ILE A 53 10.82 -30.95 -12.31
CA ILE A 53 11.98 -31.14 -13.16
C ILE A 53 11.69 -32.35 -14.10
N LYS A 54 11.75 -32.10 -15.41
CA LYS A 54 11.59 -33.07 -16.45
C LYS A 54 12.57 -32.85 -17.59
N ASP A 55 13.34 -33.83 -17.97
CA ASP A 55 14.31 -33.76 -19.08
C ASP A 55 15.24 -32.52 -18.96
N ASN A 56 15.77 -32.28 -17.76
CA ASN A 56 16.60 -31.11 -17.40
C ASN A 56 15.93 -29.75 -17.57
N ASN A 57 14.60 -29.69 -17.70
CA ASN A 57 13.80 -28.46 -17.77
C ASN A 57 12.99 -28.27 -16.49
N TYR A 58 12.80 -27.00 -16.10
CA TYR A 58 11.96 -26.60 -14.99
C TYR A 58 10.59 -26.19 -15.51
N ILE A 59 9.55 -26.91 -15.10
CA ILE A 59 8.17 -26.69 -15.55
C ILE A 59 7.36 -26.25 -14.34
N ILE A 60 6.79 -25.03 -14.40
CA ILE A 60 5.81 -24.57 -13.42
C ILE A 60 4.50 -25.30 -13.71
N THR A 61 4.09 -26.17 -12.78
CA THR A 61 2.87 -26.99 -12.92
C THR A 61 1.68 -26.35 -12.20
N LYS A 62 1.95 -25.48 -11.22
CA LYS A 62 0.94 -24.74 -10.47
C LYS A 62 1.54 -23.45 -9.92
N GLU A 63 0.76 -22.39 -9.97
CA GLU A 63 1.05 -21.11 -9.33
C GLU A 63 -0.15 -20.66 -8.51
N TRP A 64 0.13 -20.05 -7.36
CA TRP A 64 -0.85 -19.34 -6.56
C TRP A 64 -0.23 -18.04 -6.07
N TYR A 65 -0.97 -16.96 -6.20
CA TYR A 65 -0.66 -15.63 -5.63
C TYR A 65 -1.96 -14.85 -5.42
N THR A 66 -1.90 -13.81 -4.61
CA THR A 66 -3.01 -12.87 -4.47
C THR A 66 -2.87 -11.79 -5.54
N ASP A 67 -3.82 -11.73 -6.48
CA ASP A 67 -3.86 -10.68 -7.49
C ASP A 67 -4.20 -9.34 -6.82
N PRO A 68 -3.29 -8.34 -6.86
CA PRO A 68 -3.52 -7.04 -6.26
C PRO A 68 -4.57 -6.20 -7.01
N PHE A 69 -4.96 -6.63 -8.20
CA PHE A 69 -5.91 -5.94 -9.08
C PHE A 69 -7.21 -6.73 -9.30
N ALA A 70 -7.44 -7.82 -8.57
CA ALA A 70 -8.63 -8.66 -8.76
C ALA A 70 -9.94 -7.86 -8.72
N ASP A 71 -10.01 -6.80 -7.89
CA ASP A 71 -11.16 -5.91 -7.78
C ASP A 71 -11.16 -4.79 -8.85
N SER A 72 -10.11 -4.67 -9.67
CA SER A 72 -9.92 -3.55 -10.64
C SER A 72 -10.38 -3.88 -12.07
N LEU A 73 -10.84 -5.09 -12.33
CA LEU A 73 -11.26 -5.54 -13.66
C LEU A 73 -12.48 -4.80 -14.23
N ASN A 74 -13.14 -3.95 -13.41
CA ASN A 74 -14.30 -3.13 -13.78
C ASN A 74 -14.02 -1.63 -13.72
N LEU A 75 -12.77 -1.19 -13.89
CA LEU A 75 -12.36 0.23 -13.79
C LEU A 75 -13.14 1.17 -14.70
N GLU A 76 -13.58 0.72 -15.88
CA GLU A 76 -14.36 1.53 -16.82
C GLU A 76 -15.70 1.99 -16.23
N ASN A 77 -16.24 1.28 -15.26
CA ASN A 77 -17.55 1.56 -14.67
C ASN A 77 -17.51 2.53 -13.46
N ILE A 78 -16.34 2.89 -12.96
CA ILE A 78 -16.19 3.68 -11.72
C ILE A 78 -15.81 5.12 -12.01
N LYS A 79 -14.98 5.37 -13.02
CA LYS A 79 -14.55 6.70 -13.41
C LYS A 79 -15.32 7.14 -14.66
N SER A 80 -16.36 7.96 -14.45
CA SER A 80 -17.06 8.62 -15.56
C SER A 80 -16.10 9.50 -16.37
N GLU A 81 -16.48 9.90 -17.58
CA GLU A 81 -15.68 10.81 -18.40
C GLU A 81 -15.42 12.14 -17.69
N ASP A 82 -16.36 12.65 -16.90
CA ASP A 82 -16.18 13.87 -16.11
C ASP A 82 -15.08 13.70 -15.05
N ILE A 83 -15.01 12.54 -14.40
CA ILE A 83 -13.96 12.22 -13.42
C ILE A 83 -12.61 12.09 -14.12
N LYS A 84 -12.55 11.39 -15.26
CA LYS A 84 -11.33 11.27 -16.04
C LYS A 84 -10.83 12.65 -16.49
N ASN A 85 -11.71 13.47 -17.04
CA ASN A 85 -11.40 14.85 -17.45
C ASN A 85 -10.92 15.69 -16.26
N TYR A 86 -11.52 15.53 -15.08
CA TYR A 86 -11.08 16.22 -13.89
C TYR A 86 -9.64 15.83 -13.54
N ILE A 87 -9.29 14.53 -13.56
CA ILE A 87 -7.95 14.04 -13.24
C ILE A 87 -6.91 14.54 -14.24
N ILE A 88 -7.15 14.36 -15.55
CA ILE A 88 -6.16 14.69 -16.59
C ILE A 88 -5.89 16.20 -16.75
N ASN A 89 -6.81 17.04 -16.27
CA ASN A 89 -6.66 18.51 -16.31
C ASN A 89 -6.00 19.07 -15.04
N HIS A 90 -5.65 18.22 -14.05
CA HIS A 90 -4.86 18.68 -12.91
C HIS A 90 -3.38 18.81 -13.27
N GLU A 91 -2.70 19.64 -12.49
CA GLU A 91 -1.27 19.89 -12.61
C GLU A 91 -0.50 19.15 -11.52
N GLU A 92 0.78 18.96 -11.77
CA GLU A 92 1.71 18.39 -10.81
C GLU A 92 1.78 19.24 -9.52
N VAL A 93 1.88 18.57 -8.37
CA VAL A 93 1.91 19.22 -7.06
C VAL A 93 3.24 18.96 -6.37
N HIS A 94 3.88 20.02 -5.88
CA HIS A 94 5.13 19.93 -5.13
C HIS A 94 4.90 20.48 -3.71
N PRO A 95 4.36 19.70 -2.77
CA PRO A 95 4.09 20.15 -1.42
C PRO A 95 5.37 20.40 -0.65
N THR A 96 5.42 21.50 0.11
CA THR A 96 6.45 21.68 1.10
C THR A 96 6.20 20.74 2.28
N LEU A 97 7.18 19.90 2.60
CA LEU A 97 7.11 18.91 3.66
C LEU A 97 7.79 19.40 4.94
N THR A 98 7.26 18.98 6.08
CA THR A 98 7.97 19.09 7.35
C THR A 98 9.05 18.00 7.44
N LYS A 99 10.05 18.19 8.31
CA LYS A 99 11.08 17.17 8.55
C LYS A 99 10.50 15.84 9.03
N GLU A 100 9.39 15.87 9.75
CA GLU A 100 8.69 14.70 10.22
C GLU A 100 7.98 13.96 9.08
N GLN A 101 7.39 14.70 8.14
CA GLN A 101 6.80 14.12 6.93
C GLN A 101 7.87 13.50 6.03
N GLU A 102 9.00 14.18 5.82
CA GLU A 102 10.13 13.62 5.06
C GLU A 102 10.61 12.29 5.65
N LYS A 103 10.77 12.21 6.99
CA LYS A 103 11.13 10.95 7.67
C LYS A 103 10.07 9.88 7.52
N ALA A 104 8.79 10.24 7.63
CA ALA A 104 7.67 9.31 7.44
C ALA A 104 7.69 8.69 6.04
N ILE A 105 7.87 9.51 5.00
CA ILE A 105 7.93 9.08 3.60
C ILE A 105 9.16 8.20 3.35
N ALA A 106 10.34 8.65 3.78
CA ALA A 106 11.58 7.88 3.64
C ALA A 106 11.48 6.51 4.32
N TYR A 107 10.86 6.47 5.52
CA TYR A 107 10.58 5.21 6.20
C TYR A 107 9.64 4.32 5.40
N ALA A 108 8.53 4.88 4.89
CA ALA A 108 7.54 4.14 4.12
C ALA A 108 8.17 3.52 2.85
N HIS A 109 8.93 4.29 2.09
CA HIS A 109 9.57 3.82 0.86
C HIS A 109 10.59 2.72 1.14
N LYS A 110 11.41 2.91 2.19
CA LYS A 110 12.46 1.94 2.56
C LYS A 110 11.92 0.59 3.00
N TYR A 111 10.80 0.57 3.72
CA TYR A 111 10.33 -0.64 4.41
C TYR A 111 9.00 -1.16 3.88
N CYS A 112 8.60 -0.83 2.65
CA CYS A 112 7.38 -1.32 2.03
C CYS A 112 7.48 -2.77 1.48
N GLY A 113 8.44 -3.53 1.97
CA GLY A 113 8.56 -4.96 1.67
C GLY A 113 9.00 -5.23 0.23
N ALA A 114 8.35 -6.18 -0.45
CA ALA A 114 8.70 -6.59 -1.80
C ALA A 114 8.49 -5.49 -2.87
N ALA A 115 7.80 -4.38 -2.52
CA ALA A 115 7.66 -3.22 -3.40
C ALA A 115 8.80 -2.20 -3.26
N ALA A 116 9.65 -2.30 -2.23
CA ALA A 116 10.80 -1.42 -2.04
C ALA A 116 11.81 -1.52 -3.19
N ASP A 117 12.69 -0.53 -3.32
CA ASP A 117 13.82 -0.61 -4.25
C ASP A 117 14.79 -1.73 -3.86
N GLU A 118 15.50 -2.28 -4.84
CA GLU A 118 16.54 -3.29 -4.61
C GLU A 118 17.62 -2.81 -3.65
N GLU A 119 17.98 -1.54 -3.73
CA GLU A 119 18.95 -0.88 -2.85
C GLU A 119 18.50 -0.89 -1.39
N ASP A 120 17.18 -0.82 -1.14
CA ASP A 120 16.57 -0.90 0.19
C ASP A 120 16.38 -2.34 0.69
N GLY A 121 16.70 -3.35 -0.13
CA GLY A 121 16.76 -4.76 0.24
C GLY A 121 15.41 -5.46 0.37
N LEU A 122 14.33 -4.94 -0.24
CA LEU A 122 13.00 -5.57 -0.34
C LEU A 122 12.47 -6.12 1.01
N MET A 123 12.66 -5.40 2.10
CA MET A 123 12.41 -5.94 3.43
C MET A 123 11.46 -5.12 4.29
N PHE A 124 10.85 -5.78 5.25
CA PHE A 124 10.21 -5.16 6.40
C PHE A 124 11.24 -4.77 7.47
N ASN A 125 10.93 -3.76 8.27
CA ASN A 125 11.79 -3.37 9.38
C ASN A 125 11.77 -4.44 10.49
N LYS A 126 12.91 -5.11 10.71
CA LYS A 126 13.09 -6.21 11.67
C LYS A 126 12.88 -5.82 13.15
N LYS A 127 12.78 -4.52 13.44
CA LYS A 127 12.37 -4.04 14.80
C LYS A 127 10.92 -4.38 15.13
N TYR A 128 10.10 -4.61 14.10
CA TYR A 128 8.67 -4.87 14.23
C TYR A 128 8.35 -6.29 13.78
N LYS A 129 7.39 -6.91 14.47
CA LYS A 129 6.84 -8.19 14.04
C LYS A 129 6.02 -7.98 12.77
N ASP A 130 6.14 -8.88 11.82
CA ASP A 130 5.23 -9.00 10.69
C ASP A 130 3.92 -9.67 11.14
N PHE A 131 2.78 -8.99 10.94
CA PHE A 131 1.45 -9.47 11.26
C PHE A 131 0.66 -9.98 10.05
N ASN A 132 1.28 -10.16 8.88
CA ASN A 132 0.59 -10.70 7.70
C ASN A 132 -0.06 -12.05 7.99
N GLY A 133 0.60 -12.92 8.73
CA GLY A 133 0.07 -14.22 9.15
C GLY A 133 -1.05 -14.14 10.21
N ASP A 134 -1.19 -13.01 10.89
CA ASP A 134 -2.17 -12.76 11.97
C ASP A 134 -3.37 -11.91 11.49
N GLY A 135 -3.59 -11.77 10.19
CA GLY A 135 -4.73 -11.07 9.61
C GLY A 135 -4.40 -9.75 8.92
N GLY A 136 -3.12 -9.39 8.80
CA GLY A 136 -2.66 -8.28 8.00
C GLY A 136 -1.78 -7.27 8.73
N ASP A 137 -0.89 -6.63 7.99
CA ASP A 137 0.17 -5.75 8.49
C ASP A 137 -0.02 -4.26 8.15
N CYS A 138 -1.06 -3.88 7.42
CA CYS A 138 -1.26 -2.52 6.92
C CYS A 138 -1.30 -1.46 8.05
N ALA A 139 -2.03 -1.73 9.14
CA ALA A 139 -2.14 -0.81 10.27
C ALA A 139 -0.86 -0.80 11.13
N ASN A 140 -0.17 -1.93 11.25
CA ASN A 140 1.15 -2.01 11.87
C ASN A 140 2.13 -1.12 11.11
N PHE A 141 2.17 -1.21 9.79
CA PHE A 141 3.06 -0.39 8.97
C PHE A 141 2.71 1.11 9.03
N ALA A 142 1.43 1.47 8.92
CA ALA A 142 0.99 2.86 9.08
C ALA A 142 1.37 3.43 10.47
N SER A 143 1.26 2.61 11.52
CA SER A 143 1.70 2.98 12.88
C SER A 143 3.21 3.16 12.97
N GLN A 144 3.99 2.31 12.31
CA GLN A 144 5.45 2.45 12.22
C GLN A 144 5.82 3.77 11.53
N ILE A 145 5.24 4.07 10.36
CA ILE A 145 5.47 5.30 9.60
C ILE A 145 5.25 6.52 10.48
N MET A 146 4.13 6.57 11.20
CA MET A 146 3.82 7.67 12.12
C MET A 146 4.81 7.76 13.28
N TYR A 147 5.18 6.62 13.90
CA TYR A 147 6.11 6.61 15.03
C TYR A 147 7.53 6.99 14.62
N GLU A 148 8.05 6.40 13.54
CA GLU A 148 9.41 6.62 13.05
C GLU A 148 9.61 8.01 12.43
N SER A 149 8.52 8.74 12.11
CA SER A 149 8.58 10.18 11.79
C SER A 149 9.20 11.02 12.92
N GLY A 150 9.10 10.54 14.15
CA GLY A 150 9.56 11.23 15.36
C GLY A 150 8.53 12.23 15.93
N ARG A 151 7.41 12.47 15.25
CA ARG A 151 6.36 13.39 15.71
C ARG A 151 5.51 12.79 16.82
N PHE A 152 5.17 11.51 16.72
CA PHE A 152 4.18 10.88 17.58
C PHE A 152 4.81 9.95 18.59
N LYS A 153 4.48 10.11 19.87
CA LYS A 153 4.93 9.22 20.93
C LYS A 153 3.91 8.11 21.17
N LYS A 154 4.40 6.89 21.45
CA LYS A 154 3.58 5.78 21.90
C LYS A 154 2.93 6.10 23.26
N ASN A 155 1.78 5.48 23.52
CA ASN A 155 1.06 5.58 24.79
C ASN A 155 0.31 4.25 25.09
N ALA A 156 -0.41 4.15 26.19
CA ALA A 156 -1.10 2.92 26.58
C ALA A 156 -2.12 2.41 25.53
N LEU A 157 -2.70 3.29 24.70
CA LEU A 157 -3.70 2.90 23.70
C LEU A 157 -3.07 2.56 22.33
N TRP A 158 -1.96 3.21 21.99
CA TRP A 158 -1.27 3.04 20.71
C TRP A 158 0.21 2.75 20.98
N ASN A 159 0.55 1.47 21.03
CA ASN A 159 1.86 0.99 21.44
C ASN A 159 2.26 -0.29 20.72
N TYR A 160 3.57 -0.43 20.57
CA TYR A 160 4.25 -1.66 20.16
C TYR A 160 5.47 -1.84 21.04
N GLU A 161 5.60 -3.00 21.64
CA GLU A 161 6.74 -3.35 22.50
C GLU A 161 7.02 -4.87 22.46
N LYS A 162 8.26 -5.24 22.19
CA LYS A 162 8.76 -6.63 22.25
C LYS A 162 7.89 -7.65 21.49
N GLY A 163 7.42 -7.28 20.29
CA GLY A 163 6.58 -8.16 19.46
C GLY A 163 5.09 -8.13 19.82
N SER A 164 4.71 -7.42 20.88
CA SER A 164 3.32 -7.21 21.28
C SER A 164 2.83 -5.84 20.82
N ALA A 165 1.59 -5.74 20.37
CA ALA A 165 1.00 -4.49 19.91
C ALA A 165 -0.44 -4.32 20.37
N THR A 166 -0.82 -3.07 20.63
CA THR A 166 -2.21 -2.73 20.95
C THR A 166 -3.10 -2.80 19.69
N LYS A 167 -4.41 -2.97 19.90
CA LYS A 167 -5.37 -2.97 18.80
C LYS A 167 -5.30 -1.70 17.95
N ALA A 168 -5.06 -0.55 18.54
CA ALA A 168 -4.91 0.70 17.81
C ALA A 168 -3.62 0.76 16.96
N TRP A 169 -2.63 -0.08 17.24
CA TRP A 169 -1.39 -0.18 16.47
C TRP A 169 -1.54 -1.13 15.26
N VAL A 170 -2.18 -2.31 15.43
CA VAL A 170 -2.16 -3.39 14.41
C VAL A 170 -3.47 -3.59 13.67
N ASN A 171 -4.58 -3.01 14.10
CA ASN A 171 -5.89 -3.24 13.48
C ASN A 171 -6.36 -1.98 12.76
N ALA A 172 -6.69 -2.08 11.47
CA ALA A 172 -7.06 -0.94 10.64
C ALA A 172 -8.20 -0.09 11.22
N GLN A 173 -9.28 -0.72 11.69
CA GLN A 173 -10.38 -0.01 12.35
C GLN A 173 -9.94 0.64 13.68
N GLY A 174 -9.14 -0.08 14.46
CA GLY A 174 -8.58 0.41 15.74
C GLY A 174 -7.65 1.60 15.53
N PHE A 175 -6.76 1.52 14.55
CA PHE A 175 -5.85 2.58 14.15
C PHE A 175 -6.61 3.84 13.75
N LYS A 176 -7.55 3.73 12.79
CA LYS A 176 -8.37 4.86 12.34
C LYS A 176 -9.12 5.51 13.50
N ASN A 177 -9.76 4.71 14.35
CA ASN A 177 -10.50 5.23 15.50
C ASN A 177 -9.58 5.98 16.46
N TYR A 178 -8.41 5.41 16.75
CA TYR A 178 -7.44 6.05 17.62
C TYR A 178 -6.94 7.37 17.08
N ILE A 179 -6.57 7.44 15.81
CA ILE A 179 -6.06 8.68 15.19
C ILE A 179 -7.08 9.81 15.26
N ILE A 180 -8.34 9.52 14.95
CA ILE A 180 -9.43 10.52 15.03
C ILE A 180 -9.71 10.92 16.48
N ASN A 181 -9.90 9.95 17.38
CA ASN A 181 -10.34 10.23 18.75
C ASN A 181 -9.25 10.88 19.60
N SER A 182 -7.97 10.66 19.26
CA SER A 182 -6.83 11.29 19.96
C SER A 182 -6.47 12.68 19.43
N GLY A 183 -7.15 13.17 18.39
CA GLY A 183 -6.83 14.43 17.73
C GLY A 183 -5.52 14.40 16.94
N ARG A 184 -4.93 13.22 16.71
CA ARG A 184 -3.73 13.08 15.86
C ARG A 184 -4.04 13.20 14.37
N GLY A 185 -5.30 13.12 14.00
CA GLY A 185 -5.78 13.37 12.66
C GLY A 185 -7.25 13.78 12.65
N SER A 186 -7.70 14.22 11.48
CA SER A 186 -9.07 14.65 11.23
C SER A 186 -9.53 14.17 9.86
N TYR A 187 -10.83 14.05 9.67
CA TYR A 187 -11.38 13.74 8.36
C TYR A 187 -11.19 14.91 7.39
N ILE A 188 -10.73 14.59 6.18
CA ILE A 188 -10.85 15.44 5.00
C ILE A 188 -12.20 15.15 4.36
N ALA A 189 -12.47 13.87 4.04
CA ALA A 189 -13.73 13.42 3.46
C ALA A 189 -13.98 11.94 3.79
N LYS A 190 -15.23 11.50 3.62
CA LYS A 190 -15.63 10.09 3.72
C LYS A 190 -16.77 9.83 2.75
N GLY A 191 -16.63 8.78 1.91
CA GLY A 191 -17.67 8.43 0.95
C GLY A 191 -17.25 7.36 -0.04
N GLY A 192 -18.11 7.08 -1.02
CA GLY A 192 -17.72 6.32 -2.22
C GLY A 192 -16.73 7.11 -3.07
N TYR A 193 -16.12 6.47 -4.06
CA TYR A 193 -15.11 7.12 -4.90
C TYR A 193 -15.63 8.42 -5.55
N GLU A 194 -16.84 8.38 -6.13
CA GLU A 194 -17.46 9.54 -6.79
C GLU A 194 -17.73 10.70 -5.83
N GLU A 195 -17.90 10.42 -4.52
CA GLU A 195 -18.15 11.45 -3.50
C GLU A 195 -16.85 12.13 -3.03
N VAL A 196 -15.70 11.41 -3.08
CA VAL A 196 -14.46 11.87 -2.44
C VAL A 196 -13.29 12.11 -3.38
N TYR A 197 -13.37 11.78 -4.68
CA TYR A 197 -12.24 11.89 -5.59
C TYR A 197 -11.65 13.30 -5.71
N ARG A 198 -12.48 14.34 -5.61
CA ARG A 198 -12.03 15.75 -5.62
C ARG A 198 -11.31 16.09 -4.32
N GLU A 199 -11.84 15.63 -3.19
CA GLU A 199 -11.25 15.87 -1.88
C GLU A 199 -9.93 15.11 -1.68
N ALA A 200 -9.70 14.05 -2.47
CA ALA A 200 -8.43 13.34 -2.44
C ALA A 200 -7.23 14.24 -2.81
N TYR A 201 -7.42 15.24 -3.65
CA TYR A 201 -6.38 16.21 -3.98
C TYR A 201 -5.98 17.13 -2.81
N ASN A 202 -6.75 17.13 -1.73
CA ASN A 202 -6.38 17.79 -0.48
C ASN A 202 -5.47 16.95 0.43
N LEU A 203 -5.26 15.66 0.12
CA LEU A 203 -4.33 14.80 0.86
C LEU A 203 -2.90 15.34 0.74
N LYS A 204 -2.10 15.11 1.76
CA LYS A 204 -0.67 15.46 1.80
C LYS A 204 0.14 14.23 2.15
N PRO A 205 1.42 14.16 1.75
CA PRO A 205 2.30 13.08 2.19
C PRO A 205 2.33 12.98 3.72
N GLY A 206 2.16 11.75 4.20
CA GLY A 206 1.96 11.45 5.62
C GLY A 206 0.50 11.26 6.04
N ASP A 207 -0.47 11.76 5.26
CA ASP A 207 -1.89 11.46 5.46
C ASP A 207 -2.20 9.99 5.13
N PHE A 208 -3.36 9.48 5.49
CA PHE A 208 -3.72 8.12 5.10
C PHE A 208 -5.15 7.97 4.59
N VAL A 209 -5.32 6.93 3.81
CA VAL A 209 -6.60 6.48 3.29
C VAL A 209 -7.02 5.21 4.02
N GLY A 210 -8.21 5.21 4.60
CA GLY A 210 -8.83 4.02 5.14
C GLY A 210 -9.87 3.47 4.15
N TYR A 211 -9.89 2.15 3.97
CA TYR A 211 -10.80 1.47 3.06
C TYR A 211 -11.84 0.70 3.87
N GLU A 212 -13.09 1.17 3.79
CA GLU A 212 -14.22 0.58 4.51
C GLU A 212 -14.96 -0.41 3.60
N LYS A 213 -15.11 -1.64 4.07
CA LYS A 213 -15.96 -2.67 3.46
C LYS A 213 -16.97 -3.16 4.49
N LYS A 214 -18.25 -3.17 4.13
CA LYS A 214 -19.35 -3.61 5.04
C LYS A 214 -19.36 -2.88 6.40
N GLY A 215 -19.16 -1.56 6.39
CA GLY A 215 -19.21 -0.73 7.61
C GLY A 215 -17.96 -0.79 8.49
N ARG A 216 -16.88 -1.44 8.06
CA ARG A 216 -15.64 -1.58 8.83
C ARG A 216 -14.42 -1.25 7.97
N ILE A 217 -13.47 -0.52 8.54
CA ILE A 217 -12.16 -0.31 7.90
C ILE A 217 -11.40 -1.63 7.91
N THR A 218 -11.11 -2.14 6.73
CA THR A 218 -10.39 -3.40 6.51
C THR A 218 -8.94 -3.20 6.11
N HIS A 219 -8.60 -2.01 5.57
CA HIS A 219 -7.26 -1.68 5.13
C HIS A 219 -6.96 -0.19 5.36
N VAL A 220 -5.67 0.15 5.48
CA VAL A 220 -5.16 1.52 5.50
C VAL A 220 -3.89 1.61 4.67
N SER A 221 -3.73 2.74 3.96
CA SER A 221 -2.51 3.07 3.20
C SER A 221 -2.08 4.49 3.51
N THR A 222 -0.78 4.76 3.53
CA THR A 222 -0.22 6.08 3.77
C THR A 222 0.06 6.78 2.44
N VAL A 223 -0.37 8.03 2.29
CA VAL A 223 -0.01 8.86 1.13
C VAL A 223 1.48 9.20 1.23
N THR A 224 2.25 8.90 0.19
CA THR A 224 3.70 9.12 0.19
C THR A 224 4.21 9.88 -1.03
N GLY A 225 3.32 10.23 -1.96
CA GLY A 225 3.66 11.01 -3.14
C GLY A 225 2.44 11.39 -3.96
N PHE A 226 2.72 11.98 -5.10
CA PHE A 226 1.74 12.34 -6.13
C PHE A 226 2.31 11.99 -7.49
N ASP A 227 1.43 11.74 -8.45
CA ASP A 227 1.82 11.60 -9.84
C ASP A 227 1.89 12.97 -10.56
N SER A 228 2.18 12.94 -11.86
CA SER A 228 2.30 14.13 -12.72
C SER A 228 1.01 14.94 -12.88
N LYS A 229 -0.11 14.46 -12.36
CA LYS A 229 -1.40 15.17 -12.30
C LYS A 229 -1.82 15.49 -10.86
N GLY A 230 -0.89 15.39 -9.90
CA GLY A 230 -1.20 15.60 -8.49
C GLY A 230 -2.11 14.55 -7.88
N TYR A 231 -2.27 13.39 -8.56
CA TYR A 231 -3.09 12.29 -8.05
C TYR A 231 -2.37 11.60 -6.88
N PRO A 232 -3.02 11.42 -5.72
CA PRO A 232 -2.34 10.87 -4.55
C PRO A 232 -1.87 9.42 -4.78
N LEU A 233 -0.63 9.17 -4.37
CA LEU A 233 -0.01 7.85 -4.41
C LEU A 233 0.23 7.35 -2.99
N VAL A 234 -0.07 6.08 -2.76
CA VAL A 234 -0.01 5.45 -1.44
C VAL A 234 1.01 4.33 -1.36
N THR A 235 1.53 4.13 -0.15
CA THR A 235 2.45 3.04 0.19
C THR A 235 1.87 2.28 1.38
N CYS A 236 1.86 0.94 1.33
CA CYS A 236 1.32 0.08 2.39
C CYS A 236 1.87 -1.35 2.33
N HIS A 237 1.65 -2.11 3.41
CA HIS A 237 1.78 -3.57 3.45
C HIS A 237 0.42 -4.25 3.15
N ASN A 238 0.40 -5.56 3.05
CA ASN A 238 -0.73 -6.41 2.62
C ASN A 238 -1.05 -6.23 1.13
N THR A 239 -0.31 -6.88 0.30
CA THR A 239 0.07 -6.53 -1.04
C THR A 239 0.98 -5.32 -0.94
N ASP A 240 2.27 -5.56 -0.89
CA ASP A 240 3.24 -4.49 -0.69
C ASP A 240 3.14 -3.49 -1.83
N ARG A 241 2.93 -2.22 -1.52
CA ARG A 241 2.68 -1.16 -2.49
C ARG A 241 3.64 0.00 -2.25
N LEU A 242 4.24 0.48 -3.32
CA LEU A 242 5.04 1.70 -3.35
C LEU A 242 4.48 2.66 -4.40
N LEU A 243 4.03 3.84 -3.96
CA LEU A 243 3.53 4.92 -4.82
C LEU A 243 2.36 4.48 -5.73
N VAL A 244 1.49 3.60 -5.25
CA VAL A 244 0.33 3.11 -6.03
C VAL A 244 -0.80 4.15 -5.97
N PRO A 245 -1.51 4.44 -7.09
CA PRO A 245 -2.71 5.29 -7.05
C PRO A 245 -3.68 4.87 -5.94
N TRP A 246 -4.12 5.82 -5.13
CA TRP A 246 -4.81 5.59 -3.85
C TRP A 246 -6.08 4.72 -3.94
N ASP A 247 -6.75 4.69 -5.07
CA ASP A 247 -7.97 3.92 -5.33
C ASP A 247 -7.72 2.61 -6.09
N LEU A 248 -6.52 2.38 -6.60
CA LEU A 248 -6.21 1.22 -7.43
C LEU A 248 -6.29 -0.09 -6.63
N GLY A 249 -7.09 -1.05 -7.13
CA GLY A 249 -7.41 -2.30 -6.43
C GLY A 249 -8.57 -2.18 -5.43
N TRP A 250 -9.27 -1.04 -5.38
CA TRP A 250 -10.42 -0.78 -4.51
C TRP A 250 -11.63 -0.29 -5.31
N SER A 251 -11.83 -0.86 -6.49
CA SER A 251 -12.82 -0.40 -7.47
C SER A 251 -14.24 -0.93 -7.24
N ASP A 252 -14.48 -1.72 -6.19
CA ASP A 252 -15.82 -2.17 -5.81
C ASP A 252 -16.66 -0.97 -5.32
N LYS A 253 -17.86 -0.77 -5.91
CA LYS A 253 -18.81 0.28 -5.50
C LYS A 253 -19.24 0.19 -4.03
N ALA A 254 -19.06 -0.97 -3.38
CA ALA A 254 -19.32 -1.14 -1.96
C ALA A 254 -18.21 -0.61 -1.05
N ILE A 255 -17.07 -0.21 -1.61
CA ILE A 255 -15.97 0.41 -0.85
C ILE A 255 -16.29 1.87 -0.55
N ARG A 256 -16.12 2.25 0.72
CA ARG A 256 -16.11 3.65 1.14
C ARG A 256 -14.71 4.04 1.60
N PHE A 257 -14.27 5.18 1.15
CA PHE A 257 -12.96 5.74 1.46
C PHE A 257 -13.06 6.72 2.64
N HIS A 258 -12.06 6.66 3.51
CA HIS A 258 -11.86 7.62 4.60
C HIS A 258 -10.57 8.36 4.33
N LEU A 259 -10.65 9.59 3.86
CA LEU A 259 -9.49 10.47 3.65
C LEU A 259 -9.17 11.19 4.95
N ILE A 260 -7.99 10.94 5.51
CA ILE A 260 -7.66 11.39 6.87
C ILE A 260 -6.36 12.17 6.86
N ARG A 261 -6.44 13.43 7.28
CA ARG A 261 -5.32 14.30 7.56
C ARG A 261 -4.62 13.84 8.84
N VAL A 262 -3.29 13.80 8.82
CA VAL A 262 -2.46 13.58 10.01
C VAL A 262 -1.83 14.88 10.46
N ASN A 263 -1.89 15.20 11.76
CA ASN A 263 -1.42 16.46 12.33
C ASN A 263 0.09 16.38 12.66
N TYR A 264 0.93 16.34 11.62
CA TYR A 264 2.39 16.32 11.75
C TYR A 264 2.94 17.61 12.35
#